data_175082f12932bd518f1a049a5b523d61
#
_entry.id   175082f12932bd518f1a049a5b523d61
#
_cell.length_a   1.000
_cell.length_b   1.000
_cell.length_c   1.000
_cell.angle_alpha   90.00
_cell.angle_beta   90.00
_cell.angle_gamma   90.00
#
_symmetry.space_group_name_H-M   'P 1'
#
loop_
_entity.id
_entity.type
_entity.pdbx_description
1 polymer ?
#
loop_
_entity_poly.entity_id
_entity_poly.type
_entity_poly.pdbx_seq_one_letter_code
_entity_poly.pdbx_strand_id
1 'polypeptide(L)'
;MITAILSVSLILFSVIDIIGSLPVILDMKKRGVVIHAPTATLTAGILMLAFLFFGVAILKIFGVEVSSFALAGSLIIFFIGLEMVLGIHFFRGDSSDGASSGSIVPIAFPLLAGAGTLTTILSLKSTFDTVEIIAGIVLNLAVIFLVLKSTPFLEKKLPKPATEAMRKIFGILLLAIAIQMFRGNIG
;
A
#
# COMPACT_ATOMS: atom_id res chain seq x y z
N MET A 1 -2.34 -25.47 8.23
CA MET A 1 -3.39 -24.61 7.69
C MET A 1 -3.59 -23.33 8.52
N ILE A 2 -4.09 -23.36 9.78
CA ILE A 2 -4.31 -22.12 10.58
C ILE A 2 -3.00 -21.35 10.81
N THR A 3 -1.95 -22.03 11.22
CA THR A 3 -0.61 -21.43 11.42
C THR A 3 -0.07 -20.81 10.12
N ALA A 4 -0.25 -21.48 8.99
CA ALA A 4 0.18 -20.97 7.68
C ALA A 4 -0.63 -19.72 7.28
N ILE A 5 -1.94 -19.71 7.46
CA ILE A 5 -2.80 -18.53 7.21
C ILE A 5 -2.36 -17.35 8.09
N LEU A 6 -2.08 -17.60 9.38
CA LEU A 6 -1.58 -16.55 10.27
C LEU A 6 -0.20 -16.04 9.84
N SER A 7 0.71 -16.92 9.44
CA SER A 7 2.03 -16.53 8.93
C SER A 7 1.91 -15.67 7.68
N VAL A 8 1.13 -16.10 6.69
CA VAL A 8 0.85 -15.33 5.47
C VAL A 8 0.24 -13.97 5.81
N SER A 9 -0.76 -13.96 6.71
CA SER A 9 -1.44 -12.71 7.12
C SER A 9 -0.47 -11.75 7.79
N LEU A 10 0.40 -12.21 8.67
CA LEU A 10 1.40 -11.37 9.36
C LEU A 10 2.46 -10.84 8.39
N ILE A 11 2.93 -11.67 7.46
CA ILE A 11 3.88 -11.23 6.43
C ILE A 11 3.25 -10.14 5.57
N LEU A 12 2.04 -10.36 5.06
CA LEU A 12 1.33 -9.36 4.26
C LEU A 12 1.03 -8.10 5.07
N PHE A 13 0.58 -8.23 6.31
CA PHE A 13 0.32 -7.09 7.19
C PHE A 13 1.56 -6.20 7.37
N SER A 14 2.73 -6.84 7.56
CA SER A 14 4.01 -6.12 7.70
C SER A 14 4.41 -5.37 6.43
N VAL A 15 4.14 -5.94 5.25
CA VAL A 15 4.54 -5.35 3.96
C VAL A 15 3.53 -4.29 3.48
N ILE A 16 2.22 -4.51 3.70
CA ILE A 16 1.17 -3.54 3.38
C ILE A 16 1.31 -2.28 4.25
N ASP A 17 1.71 -2.49 5.52
CA ASP A 17 1.95 -1.41 6.49
C ASP A 17 0.82 -0.35 6.52
N ILE A 18 -0.42 -0.82 6.68
CA ILE A 18 -1.59 0.07 6.72
C ILE A 18 -1.51 1.09 7.88
N ILE A 19 -0.84 0.73 8.97
CA ILE A 19 -0.68 1.62 10.12
C ILE A 19 0.32 2.73 9.78
N GLY A 20 1.45 2.39 9.15
CA GLY A 20 2.42 3.37 8.65
C GLY A 20 1.88 4.24 7.53
N SER A 21 0.95 3.73 6.75
CA SER A 21 0.25 4.48 5.69
C SER A 21 -0.81 5.45 6.21
N LEU A 22 -1.25 5.30 7.47
CA LEU A 22 -2.33 6.10 8.06
C LEU A 22 -2.07 7.62 8.02
N PRO A 23 -0.87 8.14 8.33
CA PRO A 23 -0.59 9.57 8.23
C PRO A 23 -0.70 10.12 6.80
N VAL A 24 -0.32 9.32 5.78
CA VAL A 24 -0.50 9.67 4.35
C VAL A 24 -1.98 9.83 4.05
N ILE A 25 -2.78 8.86 4.46
CA ILE A 25 -4.23 8.82 4.25
C ILE A 25 -4.91 10.00 4.93
N LEU A 26 -4.50 10.33 6.17
CA LEU A 26 -5.00 11.48 6.91
C LEU A 26 -4.63 12.82 6.27
N ASP A 27 -3.39 12.94 5.75
CA ASP A 27 -2.93 14.14 5.07
C ASP A 27 -3.69 14.36 3.75
N MET A 28 -3.89 13.32 2.95
CA MET A 28 -4.70 13.36 1.73
C MET A 28 -6.14 13.82 2.03
N LYS A 29 -6.72 13.27 3.08
CA LYS A 29 -8.07 13.62 3.49
C LYS A 29 -8.19 15.09 3.93
N LYS A 30 -7.20 15.61 4.68
CA LYS A 30 -7.11 17.03 5.05
C LYS A 30 -7.00 17.97 3.85
N ARG A 31 -6.48 17.48 2.74
CA ARG A 31 -6.41 18.21 1.45
C ARG A 31 -7.71 18.11 0.63
N GLY A 32 -8.77 17.53 1.18
CA GLY A 32 -10.07 17.42 0.52
C GLY A 32 -10.25 16.19 -0.35
N VAL A 33 -9.30 15.25 -0.35
CA VAL A 33 -9.46 13.99 -1.07
C VAL A 33 -10.51 13.13 -0.37
N VAL A 34 -11.56 12.78 -1.09
CA VAL A 34 -12.61 11.89 -0.59
C VAL A 34 -12.13 10.44 -0.69
N ILE A 35 -12.04 9.76 0.45
CA ILE A 35 -11.58 8.39 0.53
C ILE A 35 -12.78 7.48 0.80
N HIS A 36 -13.11 6.65 -0.18
CA HIS A 36 -14.12 5.62 -0.06
C HIS A 36 -13.48 4.30 0.36
N ALA A 37 -13.57 3.94 1.65
CA ALA A 37 -12.98 2.72 2.19
C ALA A 37 -13.37 1.45 1.41
N PRO A 38 -14.64 1.24 1.01
CA PRO A 38 -15.00 0.08 0.20
C PRO A 38 -14.28 0.04 -1.14
N THR A 39 -14.23 1.17 -1.86
CA THR A 39 -13.59 1.26 -3.17
C THR A 39 -12.09 0.99 -3.07
N ALA A 40 -11.40 1.64 -2.12
CA ALA A 40 -9.96 1.44 -1.92
C ALA A 40 -9.64 -0.01 -1.56
N THR A 41 -10.38 -0.61 -0.63
CA THR A 41 -10.18 -1.99 -0.19
C THR A 41 -10.47 -3.00 -1.31
N LEU A 42 -11.58 -2.80 -2.04
CA LEU A 42 -11.95 -3.70 -3.14
C LEU A 42 -10.93 -3.64 -4.28
N THR A 43 -10.51 -2.44 -4.67
CA THR A 43 -9.50 -2.26 -5.72
C THR A 43 -8.16 -2.88 -5.30
N ALA A 44 -7.70 -2.65 -4.07
CA ALA A 44 -6.48 -3.30 -3.57
C ALA A 44 -6.62 -4.83 -3.58
N GLY A 45 -7.76 -5.37 -3.15
CA GLY A 45 -8.04 -6.81 -3.19
C GLY A 45 -8.02 -7.39 -4.60
N ILE A 46 -8.65 -6.71 -5.56
CA ILE A 46 -8.63 -7.13 -6.98
C ILE A 46 -7.20 -7.15 -7.51
N LEU A 47 -6.39 -6.12 -7.21
CA LEU A 47 -4.99 -6.08 -7.63
C LEU A 47 -4.17 -7.20 -7.01
N MET A 48 -4.32 -7.45 -5.71
CA MET A 48 -3.61 -8.53 -5.00
C MET A 48 -3.98 -9.91 -5.58
N LEU A 49 -5.27 -10.17 -5.80
CA LEU A 49 -5.73 -11.42 -6.39
C LEU A 49 -5.31 -11.57 -7.85
N ALA A 50 -5.40 -10.51 -8.65
CA ALA A 50 -4.93 -10.52 -10.04
C ALA A 50 -3.44 -10.85 -10.11
N PHE A 51 -2.61 -10.26 -9.26
CA PHE A 51 -1.19 -10.58 -9.18
C PHE A 51 -0.92 -11.99 -8.63
N LEU A 52 -1.71 -12.47 -7.69
CA LEU A 52 -1.60 -13.85 -7.21
C LEU A 52 -1.77 -14.86 -8.35
N PHE A 53 -2.73 -14.66 -9.23
CA PHE A 53 -3.02 -15.61 -10.31
C PHE A 53 -2.22 -15.33 -11.58
N PHE A 54 -2.09 -14.09 -11.97
CA PHE A 54 -1.59 -13.68 -13.29
C PHE A 54 -0.30 -12.86 -13.22
N GLY A 55 0.21 -12.50 -12.03
CA GLY A 55 1.30 -11.53 -11.89
C GLY A 55 2.54 -11.88 -12.70
N VAL A 56 3.02 -13.12 -12.61
CA VAL A 56 4.20 -13.56 -13.40
C VAL A 56 3.91 -13.53 -14.91
N ALA A 57 2.70 -13.93 -15.33
CA ALA A 57 2.32 -13.92 -16.74
C ALA A 57 2.23 -12.49 -17.29
N ILE A 58 1.61 -11.58 -16.52
CA ILE A 58 1.51 -10.16 -16.86
C ILE A 58 2.91 -9.56 -17.04
N LEU A 59 3.79 -9.74 -16.07
CA LEU A 59 5.14 -9.20 -16.14
C LEU A 59 5.94 -9.77 -17.32
N LYS A 60 5.80 -11.08 -17.59
CA LYS A 60 6.45 -11.73 -18.74
C LYS A 60 5.97 -11.20 -20.09
N ILE A 61 4.65 -10.91 -20.24
CA ILE A 61 4.11 -10.32 -21.47
C ILE A 61 4.77 -8.98 -21.78
N PHE A 62 5.06 -8.19 -20.75
CA PHE A 62 5.76 -6.91 -20.88
C PHE A 62 7.29 -7.03 -20.90
N GLY A 63 7.83 -8.25 -20.79
CA GLY A 63 9.28 -8.46 -20.69
C GLY A 63 9.89 -7.88 -19.42
N VAL A 64 9.09 -7.71 -18.36
CA VAL A 64 9.51 -7.10 -17.09
C VAL A 64 9.79 -8.20 -16.07
N GLU A 65 10.95 -8.13 -15.43
CA GLU A 65 11.27 -8.99 -14.29
C GLU A 65 10.59 -8.50 -13.00
N VAL A 66 10.33 -9.43 -12.08
CA VAL A 66 9.75 -9.12 -10.75
C VAL A 66 10.64 -8.13 -9.98
N SER A 67 11.97 -8.27 -10.09
CA SER A 67 12.96 -7.35 -9.53
C SER A 67 12.81 -5.92 -10.06
N SER A 68 12.71 -5.77 -11.37
CA SER A 68 12.51 -4.48 -12.03
C SER A 68 11.19 -3.82 -11.61
N PHE A 69 10.13 -4.62 -11.49
CA PHE A 69 8.83 -4.15 -10.99
C PHE A 69 8.93 -3.68 -9.53
N ALA A 70 9.67 -4.42 -8.67
CA ALA A 70 9.91 -4.03 -7.28
C ALA A 70 10.74 -2.74 -7.19
N LEU A 71 11.76 -2.58 -8.05
CA LEU A 71 12.56 -1.34 -8.12
C LEU A 71 11.68 -0.13 -8.49
N ALA A 72 10.86 -0.25 -9.53
CA ALA A 72 9.94 0.82 -9.92
C ALA A 72 8.98 1.19 -8.79
N GLY A 73 8.43 0.20 -8.10
CA GLY A 73 7.56 0.42 -6.94
C GLY A 73 8.27 1.08 -5.77
N SER A 74 9.53 0.74 -5.52
CA SER A 74 10.32 1.37 -4.46
C SER A 74 10.54 2.86 -4.73
N LEU A 75 10.73 3.26 -5.99
CA LEU A 75 10.82 4.68 -6.36
C LEU A 75 9.53 5.45 -6.08
N ILE A 76 8.37 4.84 -6.36
CA ILE A 76 7.08 5.47 -6.06
C ILE A 76 6.92 5.69 -4.54
N ILE A 77 7.23 4.67 -3.73
CA ILE A 77 7.20 4.78 -2.26
C ILE A 77 8.20 5.85 -1.79
N PHE A 78 9.37 5.93 -2.40
CA PHE A 78 10.37 6.96 -2.11
C PHE A 78 9.81 8.36 -2.33
N PHE A 79 9.17 8.62 -3.47
CA PHE A 79 8.57 9.93 -3.76
C PHE A 79 7.42 10.26 -2.81
N ILE A 80 6.60 9.28 -2.41
CA ILE A 80 5.55 9.48 -1.40
C ILE A 80 6.17 9.87 -0.05
N GLY A 81 7.21 9.15 0.39
CA GLY A 81 7.93 9.48 1.63
C GLY A 81 8.57 10.87 1.58
N LEU A 82 9.18 11.23 0.45
CA LEU A 82 9.79 12.54 0.22
C LEU A 82 8.75 13.67 0.27
N GLU A 83 7.60 13.48 -0.36
CA GLU A 83 6.47 14.40 -0.31
C GLU A 83 6.03 14.67 1.15
N MET A 84 5.95 13.60 1.95
CA MET A 84 5.57 13.71 3.37
C MET A 84 6.58 14.48 4.20
N VAL A 85 7.88 14.26 3.98
CA VAL A 85 8.96 14.92 4.76
C VAL A 85 9.10 16.38 4.37
N LEU A 86 9.12 16.67 3.07
CA LEU A 86 9.34 18.01 2.54
C LEU A 86 8.09 18.89 2.55
N GLY A 87 6.89 18.28 2.61
CA GLY A 87 5.62 19.01 2.52
C GLY A 87 5.32 19.55 1.12
N ILE A 88 6.02 19.05 0.10
CA ILE A 88 5.79 19.36 -1.32
C ILE A 88 4.88 18.29 -1.92
N HIS A 89 4.20 18.59 -3.02
CA HIS A 89 3.19 17.72 -3.59
C HIS A 89 3.59 17.33 -5.01
N PHE A 90 4.11 16.11 -5.17
CA PHE A 90 4.42 15.54 -6.50
C PHE A 90 3.17 14.92 -7.13
N PHE A 91 2.36 14.24 -6.33
CA PHE A 91 1.12 13.61 -6.78
C PHE A 91 -0.07 14.54 -6.50
N ARG A 92 -0.29 15.54 -7.35
CA ARG A 92 -1.54 16.28 -7.35
C ARG A 92 -2.60 15.39 -7.99
N GLY A 93 -3.53 14.89 -7.20
CA GLY A 93 -4.80 14.46 -7.74
C GLY A 93 -5.52 15.70 -8.27
N ASP A 94 -5.69 15.82 -9.58
CA ASP A 94 -6.57 16.82 -10.14
C ASP A 94 -7.95 16.62 -9.52
N SER A 95 -8.38 17.62 -8.74
CA SER A 95 -9.68 17.63 -8.07
C SER A 95 -10.87 17.77 -9.04
N SER A 96 -10.64 17.66 -10.36
CA SER A 96 -11.62 17.82 -11.42
C SER A 96 -12.32 16.52 -11.84
N ASP A 97 -11.75 15.35 -11.54
CA ASP A 97 -12.38 14.07 -11.90
C ASP A 97 -12.90 13.36 -10.65
N GLY A 98 -14.21 13.31 -10.57
CA GLY A 98 -15.10 12.67 -9.61
C GLY A 98 -14.53 11.95 -8.38
N ALA A 99 -15.23 12.04 -7.28
CA ALA A 99 -14.94 11.61 -5.91
C ALA A 99 -14.36 10.18 -5.68
N SER A 100 -14.13 9.40 -6.73
CA SER A 100 -13.59 8.03 -6.66
C SER A 100 -12.07 7.93 -6.92
N SER A 101 -11.47 8.94 -7.57
CA SER A 101 -10.05 8.88 -8.02
C SER A 101 -9.06 8.76 -6.85
N GLY A 102 -9.28 9.47 -5.75
CA GLY A 102 -8.39 9.42 -4.59
C GLY A 102 -8.39 8.08 -3.83
N SER A 103 -9.43 7.26 -4.00
CA SER A 103 -9.50 5.94 -3.38
C SER A 103 -8.70 4.88 -4.15
N ILE A 104 -8.48 5.10 -5.45
CA ILE A 104 -7.75 4.17 -6.31
C ILE A 104 -6.27 4.55 -6.35
N VAL A 105 -5.97 5.80 -6.69
CA VAL A 105 -4.61 6.33 -6.76
C VAL A 105 -4.51 7.54 -5.82
N PRO A 106 -3.54 7.58 -4.90
CA PRO A 106 -2.51 6.58 -4.63
C PRO A 106 -2.84 5.55 -3.54
N ILE A 107 -4.07 5.46 -3.03
CA ILE A 107 -4.38 4.63 -1.86
C ILE A 107 -4.38 3.13 -2.19
N ALA A 108 -5.27 2.69 -3.10
CA ALA A 108 -5.29 1.27 -3.45
C ALA A 108 -3.98 0.85 -4.13
N PHE A 109 -3.48 1.66 -5.07
CA PHE A 109 -2.17 1.52 -5.69
C PHE A 109 -1.49 2.90 -5.73
N PRO A 110 -0.22 3.04 -5.34
CA PRO A 110 0.72 1.98 -4.93
C PRO A 110 0.77 1.71 -3.41
N LEU A 111 -0.06 2.37 -2.60
CA LEU A 111 0.11 2.38 -1.14
C LEU A 111 -0.25 1.02 -0.49
N LEU A 112 -1.44 0.48 -0.79
CA LEU A 112 -1.92 -0.78 -0.21
C LEU A 112 -1.48 -2.00 -1.02
N ALA A 113 -1.75 -1.99 -2.33
CA ALA A 113 -1.32 -3.03 -3.27
C ALA A 113 -0.11 -2.54 -4.08
N GLY A 114 0.93 -2.08 -3.41
CA GLY A 114 2.17 -1.63 -4.04
C GLY A 114 3.04 -2.79 -4.53
N ALA A 115 4.14 -2.45 -5.23
CA ALA A 115 5.05 -3.45 -5.76
C ALA A 115 5.60 -4.38 -4.67
N GLY A 116 5.86 -3.87 -3.47
CA GLY A 116 6.29 -4.69 -2.33
C GLY A 116 5.27 -5.75 -1.95
N THR A 117 3.99 -5.37 -1.82
CA THR A 117 2.90 -6.30 -1.53
C THR A 117 2.73 -7.33 -2.65
N LEU A 118 2.74 -6.86 -3.91
CA LEU A 118 2.52 -7.72 -5.08
C LEU A 118 3.68 -8.70 -5.28
N THR A 119 4.93 -8.27 -5.12
CA THR A 119 6.10 -9.17 -5.18
C THR A 119 6.13 -10.16 -4.03
N THR A 120 5.73 -9.75 -2.82
CA THR A 120 5.59 -10.64 -1.67
C THR A 120 4.55 -11.72 -1.94
N ILE A 121 3.39 -11.38 -2.50
CA ILE A 121 2.35 -12.35 -2.88
C ILE A 121 2.92 -13.39 -3.86
N LEU A 122 3.71 -12.95 -4.86
CA LEU A 122 4.36 -13.87 -5.80
C LEU A 122 5.37 -14.79 -5.11
N SER A 123 6.15 -14.27 -4.17
CA SER A 123 7.12 -15.04 -3.38
C SER A 123 6.44 -16.07 -2.48
N LEU A 124 5.32 -15.72 -1.85
CA LEU A 124 4.57 -16.61 -0.98
C LEU A 124 4.07 -17.88 -1.70
N LYS A 125 3.82 -17.81 -3.02
CA LYS A 125 3.42 -18.99 -3.82
C LYS A 125 4.44 -20.13 -3.83
N SER A 126 5.71 -19.86 -3.52
CA SER A 126 6.73 -20.90 -3.44
C SER A 126 6.68 -21.71 -2.14
N THR A 127 5.99 -21.19 -1.12
CA THR A 127 6.04 -21.74 0.25
C THR A 127 4.66 -22.11 0.80
N PHE A 128 3.62 -21.44 0.35
CA PHE A 128 2.25 -21.56 0.88
C PHE A 128 1.25 -21.92 -0.22
N ASP A 129 0.20 -22.64 0.16
CA ASP A 129 -0.90 -22.97 -0.74
C ASP A 129 -1.70 -21.72 -1.13
N THR A 130 -2.23 -21.72 -2.36
CA THR A 130 -3.03 -20.60 -2.88
C THR A 130 -4.19 -20.23 -1.96
N VAL A 131 -4.84 -21.23 -1.34
CA VAL A 131 -5.96 -21.02 -0.41
C VAL A 131 -5.49 -20.29 0.86
N GLU A 132 -4.30 -20.60 1.37
CA GLU A 132 -3.72 -19.95 2.54
C GLU A 132 -3.36 -18.49 2.24
N ILE A 133 -2.85 -18.24 1.03
CA ILE A 133 -2.54 -16.88 0.57
C ILE A 133 -3.81 -16.06 0.41
N ILE A 134 -4.86 -16.61 -0.21
CA ILE A 134 -6.15 -15.91 -0.35
C ILE A 134 -6.73 -15.58 1.02
N ALA A 135 -6.73 -16.53 1.95
CA ALA A 135 -7.21 -16.29 3.31
C ALA A 135 -6.42 -15.16 4.01
N GLY A 136 -5.09 -15.15 3.86
CA GLY A 136 -4.22 -14.08 4.38
C GLY A 136 -4.54 -12.73 3.75
N ILE A 137 -4.77 -12.67 2.43
CA ILE A 137 -5.19 -11.45 1.73
C ILE A 137 -6.52 -10.95 2.29
N VAL A 138 -7.53 -11.82 2.41
CA VAL A 138 -8.87 -11.45 2.92
C VAL A 138 -8.81 -10.90 4.34
N LEU A 139 -8.01 -11.52 5.22
CA LEU A 139 -7.80 -11.01 6.58
C LEU A 139 -7.18 -9.60 6.57
N ASN A 140 -6.17 -9.36 5.74
CA ASN A 140 -5.57 -8.04 5.62
C ASN A 140 -6.54 -7.01 5.02
N LEU A 141 -7.35 -7.38 4.02
CA LEU A 141 -8.37 -6.50 3.46
C LEU A 141 -9.43 -6.11 4.52
N ALA A 142 -9.79 -7.02 5.41
CA ALA A 142 -10.68 -6.69 6.54
C ALA A 142 -10.04 -5.64 7.47
N VAL A 143 -8.76 -5.80 7.81
CA VAL A 143 -8.02 -4.82 8.61
C VAL A 143 -7.92 -3.48 7.89
N ILE A 144 -7.55 -3.48 6.61
CA ILE A 144 -7.48 -2.28 5.76
C ILE A 144 -8.81 -1.55 5.77
N PHE A 145 -9.91 -2.27 5.53
CA PHE A 145 -11.26 -1.69 5.55
C PHE A 145 -11.60 -1.03 6.88
N LEU A 146 -11.31 -1.71 7.99
CA LEU A 146 -11.57 -1.18 9.33
C LEU A 146 -10.74 0.08 9.62
N VAL A 147 -9.46 0.09 9.24
CA VAL A 147 -8.59 1.25 9.41
C VAL A 147 -9.08 2.42 8.56
N LEU A 148 -9.36 2.20 7.28
CA LEU A 148 -9.86 3.25 6.38
C LEU A 148 -11.21 3.81 6.84
N LYS A 149 -12.11 2.94 7.31
CA LYS A 149 -13.41 3.35 7.86
C LYS A 149 -13.26 4.16 9.15
N SER A 150 -12.24 3.88 9.95
CA SER A 150 -11.95 4.58 11.20
C SER A 150 -11.24 5.92 11.00
N THR A 151 -10.75 6.22 9.79
CA THR A 151 -10.00 7.45 9.47
C THR A 151 -10.73 8.74 9.87
N PRO A 152 -12.08 8.90 9.67
CA PRO A 152 -12.78 10.11 10.07
C PRO A 152 -12.77 10.35 11.61
N PHE A 153 -12.75 9.27 12.38
CA PHE A 153 -12.68 9.35 13.84
C PHE A 153 -11.27 9.71 14.31
N LEU A 154 -10.25 9.10 13.70
CA LEU A 154 -8.85 9.41 13.98
C LEU A 154 -8.50 10.87 13.64
N GLU A 155 -8.97 11.37 12.50
CA GLU A 155 -8.77 12.76 12.07
C GLU A 155 -9.28 13.77 13.11
N LYS A 156 -10.47 13.51 13.69
CA LYS A 156 -11.06 14.38 14.71
C LYS A 156 -10.31 14.37 16.04
N LYS A 157 -9.65 13.27 16.40
CA LYS A 157 -8.93 13.11 17.67
C LYS A 157 -7.49 13.58 17.62
N LEU A 158 -6.87 13.65 16.45
CA LEU A 158 -5.47 14.01 16.30
C LEU A 158 -5.30 15.52 16.12
N PRO A 159 -4.66 16.23 17.05
CA PRO A 159 -4.35 17.64 16.91
C PRO A 159 -3.38 17.86 15.73
N LYS A 160 -3.49 19.02 15.05
CA LYS A 160 -2.65 19.37 13.89
C LYS A 160 -1.14 19.15 14.10
N PRO A 161 -0.53 19.58 15.24
CA PRO A 161 0.90 19.34 15.46
C PRO A 161 1.29 17.87 15.52
N ALA A 162 0.44 17.03 16.15
CA ALA A 162 0.69 15.58 16.22
C ALA A 162 0.64 14.95 14.83
N THR A 163 -0.32 15.36 14.00
CA THR A 163 -0.43 14.83 12.62
C THR A 163 0.78 15.24 11.78
N GLU A 164 1.29 16.46 11.92
CA GLU A 164 2.48 16.91 11.20
C GLU A 164 3.75 16.17 11.65
N ALA A 165 3.91 15.95 12.96
CA ALA A 165 5.01 15.16 13.48
C ALA A 165 4.95 13.72 12.98
N MET A 166 3.78 13.08 13.06
CA MET A 166 3.54 11.74 12.52
C MET A 166 3.87 11.69 11.02
N ARG A 167 3.39 12.65 10.23
CA ARG A 167 3.67 12.71 8.79
C ARG A 167 5.17 12.68 8.50
N LYS A 168 5.98 13.49 9.21
CA LYS A 168 7.43 13.54 9.02
C LYS A 168 8.11 12.23 9.44
N ILE A 169 7.72 11.67 10.60
CA ILE A 169 8.30 10.42 11.11
C ILE A 169 8.00 9.26 10.13
N PHE A 170 6.74 9.10 9.72
CA PHE A 170 6.36 8.05 8.80
C PHE A 170 6.88 8.30 7.38
N GLY A 171 7.04 9.56 6.96
CA GLY A 171 7.72 9.89 5.72
C GLY A 171 9.16 9.37 5.70
N ILE A 172 9.91 9.56 6.79
CA ILE A 172 11.27 9.02 6.94
C ILE A 172 11.26 7.48 6.92
N LEU A 173 10.27 6.87 7.59
CA LEU A 173 10.12 5.41 7.59
C LEU A 173 9.86 4.87 6.17
N LEU A 174 8.97 5.51 5.41
CA LEU A 174 8.70 5.16 4.02
C LEU A 174 9.95 5.31 3.14
N LEU A 175 10.74 6.36 3.34
CA LEU A 175 12.03 6.52 2.64
C LEU A 175 12.98 5.36 2.97
N ALA A 176 13.07 4.97 4.23
CA ALA A 176 13.93 3.84 4.64
C ALA A 176 13.46 2.52 4.02
N ILE A 177 12.15 2.25 4.01
CA ILE A 177 11.55 1.06 3.38
C ILE A 177 11.83 1.08 1.87
N ALA A 178 11.63 2.22 1.20
CA ALA A 178 11.90 2.36 -0.22
C ALA A 178 13.36 2.06 -0.57
N ILE A 179 14.31 2.59 0.21
CA ILE A 179 15.74 2.34 0.03
C ILE A 179 16.06 0.85 0.28
N GLN A 180 15.47 0.24 1.29
CA GLN A 180 15.65 -1.19 1.57
C GLN A 180 15.15 -2.06 0.42
N MET A 181 13.96 -1.78 -0.12
CA MET A 181 13.40 -2.47 -1.28
C MET A 181 14.28 -2.26 -2.52
N PHE A 182 14.74 -1.04 -2.75
CA PHE A 182 15.63 -0.71 -3.86
C PHE A 182 16.93 -1.52 -3.78
N ARG A 183 17.61 -1.50 -2.64
CA ARG A 183 18.84 -2.27 -2.43
C ARG A 183 18.66 -3.77 -2.56
N GLY A 184 17.53 -4.31 -2.08
CA GLY A 184 17.26 -5.74 -2.14
C GLY A 184 16.97 -6.28 -3.55
N ASN A 185 16.76 -5.40 -4.53
CA ASN A 185 16.40 -5.77 -5.91
C ASN A 185 17.42 -5.28 -6.98
N ILE A 186 18.52 -4.66 -6.58
CA ILE A 186 19.59 -4.19 -7.50
C ILE A 186 20.64 -5.29 -7.76
N GLY A 187 20.74 -6.34 -6.91
CA GLY A 187 21.85 -7.27 -6.94
C GLY A 187 21.60 -8.52 -7.66
#